data_2217c3dbd4720584da3e3ee19bc1c471
#
_entry.id   2217c3dbd4720584da3e3ee19bc1c471
#
_cell.length_a   1.000
_cell.length_b   1.000
_cell.length_c   1.000
_cell.angle_alpha   90.00
_cell.angle_beta   90.00
_cell.angle_gamma   90.00
#
_symmetry.space_group_name_H-M   'P 1'
#
loop_
_entity.id
_entity.type
_entity.pdbx_description
1 polymer ?
#
loop_
_entity_poly.entity_id
_entity_poly.type
_entity_poly.pdbx_seq_one_letter_code
_entity_poly.pdbx_strand_id
1 'polypeptide(L)'
;MNKIVIIGSSNTDMVIKAERLPVPGETIIGGEFLMNPGGKGANQAVAISRMGGKVSFITKTGNDLFGRQSIELYKSENIGTKHIFSDAENPSGVALISVDAHGENCILVAPGANGTLSVKDIEKARPEIEAADLLLMQLEIPMETVEYAAKMAAARGVKVILNPAPAQLLSSELFKNLYIITPNKTEAEILSGVEVTDWKSAKTASDIISAKGVDLVVITLGSKGAFIKEGNQYYEIDAEKVEAVDTTAAGDTFCGTLCVGLSEGMNIVDAVKMACKASAITVTRMGAQASIPFRYEI
;
A
#
# COMPACT_ATOMS: atom_id res chain seq x y z
N MET A 1 -2.08 -21.53 6.86
CA MET A 1 -2.10 -20.11 6.52
C MET A 1 -2.02 -19.97 5.02
N ASN A 2 -2.93 -19.24 4.47
CA ASN A 2 -2.97 -18.95 3.06
C ASN A 2 -1.76 -18.10 2.66
N LYS A 3 -1.30 -18.26 1.42
CA LYS A 3 -0.13 -17.59 0.89
C LYS A 3 -0.50 -16.24 0.30
N ILE A 4 0.14 -15.18 0.74
CA ILE A 4 -0.05 -13.83 0.23
C ILE A 4 1.15 -13.45 -0.64
N VAL A 5 0.91 -12.95 -1.84
CA VAL A 5 1.93 -12.35 -2.70
C VAL A 5 1.67 -10.85 -2.77
N ILE A 6 2.74 -10.07 -2.66
CA ILE A 6 2.72 -8.64 -2.94
C ILE A 6 3.55 -8.36 -4.19
N ILE A 7 3.03 -7.53 -5.07
CA ILE A 7 3.79 -6.92 -6.17
C ILE A 7 3.73 -5.41 -5.97
N GLY A 8 4.88 -4.76 -5.81
CA GLY A 8 4.88 -3.32 -5.53
C GLY A 8 6.26 -2.72 -5.37
N SER A 9 6.28 -1.48 -4.94
CA SER A 9 7.46 -0.63 -4.79
C SER A 9 8.27 -0.92 -3.53
N SER A 10 9.55 -0.60 -3.63
CA SER A 10 10.53 -0.54 -2.52
C SER A 10 11.31 0.75 -2.63
N ASN A 11 11.20 1.64 -1.64
CA ASN A 11 11.87 2.94 -1.61
C ASN A 11 12.76 3.09 -0.38
N THR A 12 13.68 4.04 -0.47
CA THR A 12 14.32 4.66 0.67
C THR A 12 13.78 6.07 0.81
N ASP A 13 13.14 6.36 1.95
CA ASP A 13 12.56 7.66 2.24
C ASP A 13 13.60 8.52 2.96
N MET A 14 14.03 9.61 2.33
CA MET A 14 14.97 10.61 2.85
C MET A 14 14.17 11.81 3.35
N VAL A 15 14.05 11.92 4.65
CA VAL A 15 13.25 12.95 5.32
C VAL A 15 14.15 14.03 5.89
N ILE A 16 13.87 15.29 5.58
CA ILE A 16 14.49 16.45 6.24
C ILE A 16 13.40 17.23 6.95
N LYS A 17 13.50 17.34 8.28
CA LYS A 17 12.66 18.23 9.08
C LYS A 17 13.36 19.56 9.26
N ALA A 18 12.70 20.66 8.89
CA ALA A 18 13.20 22.01 9.01
C ALA A 18 12.16 22.92 9.67
N GLU A 19 12.54 24.14 10.07
CA GLU A 19 11.60 25.12 10.63
C GLU A 19 10.50 25.51 9.61
N ARG A 20 10.87 25.59 8.33
CA ARG A 20 9.96 25.86 7.21
C ARG A 20 10.46 25.22 5.93
N LEU A 21 9.60 25.10 4.94
CA LEU A 21 9.98 24.67 3.59
C LEU A 21 10.73 25.82 2.87
N PRO A 22 11.79 25.52 2.06
CA PRO A 22 12.47 26.50 1.24
C PRO A 22 11.58 26.97 0.07
N VAL A 23 11.68 28.24 -0.30
CA VAL A 23 11.10 28.73 -1.55
C VAL A 23 12.08 28.51 -2.73
N PRO A 24 11.61 28.52 -3.99
CA PRO A 24 12.48 28.35 -5.15
C PRO A 24 13.69 29.31 -5.13
N GLY A 25 14.91 28.75 -5.29
CA GLY A 25 16.17 29.50 -5.24
C GLY A 25 16.74 29.73 -3.85
N GLU A 26 16.08 29.31 -2.80
CA GLU A 26 16.54 29.48 -1.42
C GLU A 26 17.33 28.25 -0.94
N THR A 27 18.35 28.51 -0.10
CA THR A 27 19.05 27.48 0.66
C THR A 27 18.82 27.70 2.14
N ILE A 28 18.25 26.70 2.83
CA ILE A 28 18.12 26.69 4.30
C ILE A 28 19.19 25.78 4.86
N ILE A 29 19.92 26.25 5.84
CA ILE A 29 20.92 25.47 6.58
C ILE A 29 20.33 25.11 7.95
N GLY A 30 20.35 23.81 8.27
CA GLY A 30 19.80 23.27 9.51
C GLY A 30 18.81 22.15 9.22
N GLY A 31 18.20 21.64 10.28
CA GLY A 31 17.22 20.56 10.19
C GLY A 31 17.76 19.22 10.65
N GLU A 32 16.85 18.28 10.81
CA GLU A 32 17.12 16.89 11.20
C GLU A 32 16.94 16.00 9.98
N PHE A 33 17.93 15.18 9.67
CA PHE A 33 17.89 14.22 8.59
C PHE A 33 17.57 12.82 9.13
N LEU A 34 16.58 12.17 8.53
CA LEU A 34 16.17 10.81 8.81
C LEU A 34 16.15 10.01 7.51
N MET A 35 16.58 8.78 7.55
CA MET A 35 16.48 7.85 6.43
C MET A 35 15.72 6.62 6.87
N ASN A 36 14.58 6.35 6.23
CA ASN A 36 13.67 5.27 6.57
C ASN A 36 13.42 4.35 5.37
N PRO A 37 13.25 3.05 5.60
CA PRO A 37 12.71 2.18 4.57
C PRO A 37 11.25 2.55 4.28
N GLY A 38 10.90 2.60 3.00
CA GLY A 38 9.59 3.00 2.51
C GLY A 38 9.16 2.29 1.24
N GLY A 39 8.20 2.87 0.54
CA GLY A 39 7.53 2.27 -0.61
C GLY A 39 6.31 1.46 -0.19
N LYS A 40 5.16 1.70 -0.87
CA LYS A 40 3.87 1.09 -0.48
C LYS A 40 3.92 -0.43 -0.48
N GLY A 41 4.55 -1.03 -1.51
CA GLY A 41 4.70 -2.48 -1.57
C GLY A 41 5.46 -3.05 -0.38
N ALA A 42 6.58 -2.42 -0.03
CA ALA A 42 7.42 -2.81 1.10
C ALA A 42 6.69 -2.62 2.45
N ASN A 43 6.03 -1.48 2.65
CA ASN A 43 5.26 -1.21 3.86
C ASN A 43 4.16 -2.26 4.08
N GLN A 44 3.42 -2.59 3.02
CA GLN A 44 2.36 -3.60 3.07
C GLN A 44 2.93 -5.01 3.31
N ALA A 45 4.11 -5.34 2.76
CA ALA A 45 4.77 -6.62 3.02
C ALA A 45 5.19 -6.74 4.50
N VAL A 46 5.76 -5.67 5.07
CA VAL A 46 6.10 -5.61 6.51
C VAL A 46 4.84 -5.75 7.37
N ALA A 47 3.76 -5.05 7.02
CA ALA A 47 2.49 -5.15 7.74
C ALA A 47 1.95 -6.59 7.75
N ILE A 48 1.95 -7.27 6.60
CA ILE A 48 1.52 -8.68 6.53
C ILE A 48 2.40 -9.56 7.41
N SER A 49 3.72 -9.42 7.33
CA SER A 49 4.64 -10.26 8.12
C SER A 49 4.45 -10.04 9.61
N ARG A 50 4.40 -8.80 10.08
CA ARG A 50 4.20 -8.45 11.49
C ARG A 50 2.84 -8.87 12.04
N MET A 51 1.82 -8.93 11.17
CA MET A 51 0.50 -9.50 11.49
C MET A 51 0.50 -11.03 11.50
N GLY A 52 1.63 -11.69 11.24
CA GLY A 52 1.76 -13.14 11.25
C GLY A 52 1.40 -13.82 9.93
N GLY A 53 1.20 -13.06 8.85
CA GLY A 53 0.91 -13.59 7.53
C GLY A 53 2.16 -14.14 6.83
N LYS A 54 1.98 -15.15 5.98
CA LYS A 54 3.05 -15.68 5.12
C LYS A 54 3.07 -14.90 3.80
N VAL A 55 4.08 -14.06 3.60
CA VAL A 55 4.20 -13.15 2.46
C VAL A 55 5.42 -13.42 1.59
N SER A 56 5.23 -13.36 0.26
CA SER A 56 6.29 -13.29 -0.74
C SER A 56 6.22 -11.92 -1.43
N PHE A 57 7.35 -11.22 -1.49
CA PHE A 57 7.43 -9.90 -2.08
C PHE A 57 8.10 -9.93 -3.45
N ILE A 58 7.41 -9.43 -4.46
CA ILE A 58 7.87 -9.27 -5.84
C ILE A 58 8.08 -7.78 -6.07
N THR A 59 9.32 -7.38 -6.23
CA THR A 59 9.71 -5.98 -6.43
C THR A 59 11.02 -5.91 -7.21
N LYS A 60 11.44 -4.70 -7.55
CA LYS A 60 12.73 -4.48 -8.21
C LYS A 60 13.48 -3.35 -7.52
N THR A 61 14.73 -3.60 -7.17
CA THR A 61 15.63 -2.63 -6.54
C THR A 61 16.86 -2.40 -7.42
N GLY A 62 17.54 -1.29 -7.25
CA GLY A 62 18.84 -1.06 -7.89
C GLY A 62 19.92 -1.99 -7.31
N ASN A 63 20.99 -2.20 -8.09
CA ASN A 63 22.20 -2.86 -7.61
C ASN A 63 23.09 -1.90 -6.81
N ASP A 64 22.51 -1.25 -5.80
CA ASP A 64 23.14 -0.21 -4.99
C ASP A 64 23.07 -0.52 -3.48
N LEU A 65 23.51 0.43 -2.66
CA LEU A 65 23.48 0.30 -1.21
C LEU A 65 22.05 0.14 -0.68
N PHE A 66 21.13 0.94 -1.20
CA PHE A 66 19.73 0.94 -0.74
C PHE A 66 19.02 -0.38 -1.07
N GLY A 67 19.23 -0.91 -2.28
CA GLY A 67 18.68 -2.21 -2.66
C GLY A 67 19.18 -3.34 -1.77
N ARG A 68 20.49 -3.36 -1.46
CA ARG A 68 21.06 -4.36 -0.54
C ARG A 68 20.50 -4.26 0.87
N GLN A 69 20.41 -3.05 1.41
CA GLN A 69 19.84 -2.80 2.76
C GLN A 69 18.37 -3.21 2.82
N SER A 70 17.59 -2.90 1.79
CA SER A 70 16.18 -3.29 1.71
C SER A 70 16.02 -4.82 1.71
N ILE A 71 16.81 -5.55 0.94
CA ILE A 71 16.76 -7.02 0.90
C ILE A 71 17.07 -7.63 2.27
N GLU A 72 18.10 -7.14 2.97
CA GLU A 72 18.44 -7.63 4.31
C GLU A 72 17.33 -7.31 5.33
N LEU A 73 16.72 -6.14 5.25
CA LEU A 73 15.58 -5.78 6.07
C LEU A 73 14.39 -6.74 5.84
N TYR A 74 14.04 -7.02 4.58
CA TYR A 74 12.92 -7.92 4.27
C TYR A 74 13.17 -9.34 4.77
N LYS A 75 14.42 -9.83 4.71
CA LYS A 75 14.80 -11.11 5.31
C LYS A 75 14.63 -11.11 6.83
N SER A 76 15.03 -10.02 7.51
CA SER A 76 14.89 -9.88 8.96
C SER A 76 13.41 -9.79 9.40
N GLU A 77 12.54 -9.27 8.55
CA GLU A 77 11.08 -9.24 8.74
C GLU A 77 10.39 -10.54 8.28
N ASN A 78 11.13 -11.62 7.97
CA ASN A 78 10.61 -12.91 7.50
C ASN A 78 9.75 -12.82 6.21
N ILE A 79 10.04 -11.86 5.35
CA ILE A 79 9.40 -11.69 4.05
C ILE A 79 10.15 -12.56 3.02
N GLY A 80 9.41 -13.29 2.18
CA GLY A 80 9.99 -14.08 1.10
C GLY A 80 10.61 -13.19 0.02
N THR A 81 11.93 -13.28 -0.16
CA THR A 81 12.73 -12.38 -1.03
C THR A 81 13.16 -13.01 -2.36
N LYS A 82 12.68 -14.20 -2.69
CA LYS A 82 13.09 -14.96 -3.88
C LYS A 82 12.89 -14.20 -5.20
N HIS A 83 11.90 -13.35 -5.27
CA HIS A 83 11.51 -12.60 -6.47
C HIS A 83 11.74 -11.09 -6.31
N ILE A 84 12.77 -10.71 -5.55
CA ILE A 84 13.31 -9.36 -5.58
C ILE A 84 14.33 -9.30 -6.72
N PHE A 85 13.96 -8.58 -7.79
CA PHE A 85 14.81 -8.42 -8.96
C PHE A 85 15.81 -7.28 -8.74
N SER A 86 16.99 -7.39 -9.33
CA SER A 86 17.99 -6.33 -9.32
C SER A 86 18.07 -5.66 -10.68
N ASP A 87 18.05 -4.34 -10.70
CA ASP A 87 18.29 -3.52 -11.89
C ASP A 87 19.76 -3.08 -11.89
N ALA A 88 20.47 -3.32 -13.00
CA ALA A 88 21.87 -2.96 -13.12
C ALA A 88 22.08 -1.51 -13.63
N GLU A 89 21.04 -0.91 -14.23
CA GLU A 89 21.12 0.39 -14.90
C GLU A 89 20.43 1.50 -14.08
N ASN A 90 19.36 1.14 -13.35
CA ASN A 90 18.59 2.10 -12.57
C ASN A 90 18.84 1.94 -11.06
N PRO A 91 18.97 3.07 -10.32
CA PRO A 91 19.11 3.03 -8.86
C PRO A 91 17.81 2.55 -8.20
N SER A 92 17.90 2.19 -6.93
CA SER A 92 16.73 1.95 -6.09
C SER A 92 15.82 3.17 -6.01
N GLY A 93 14.52 2.96 -5.80
CA GLY A 93 13.56 4.04 -5.63
C GLY A 93 13.86 4.88 -4.38
N VAL A 94 13.68 6.18 -4.49
CA VAL A 94 13.92 7.14 -3.41
C VAL A 94 12.76 8.13 -3.33
N ALA A 95 12.31 8.45 -2.11
CA ALA A 95 11.45 9.60 -1.85
C ALA A 95 12.24 10.67 -1.08
N LEU A 96 12.25 11.90 -1.59
CA LEU A 96 12.76 13.08 -0.90
C LEU A 96 11.59 13.79 -0.24
N ILE A 97 11.62 13.89 1.08
CA ILE A 97 10.52 14.40 1.89
C ILE A 97 11.03 15.55 2.74
N SER A 98 10.53 16.75 2.48
CA SER A 98 10.78 17.92 3.34
C SER A 98 9.56 18.14 4.22
N VAL A 99 9.75 18.30 5.52
CA VAL A 99 8.68 18.51 6.51
C VAL A 99 8.99 19.77 7.31
N ASP A 100 8.02 20.67 7.46
CA ASP A 100 8.17 21.87 8.27
C ASP A 100 7.75 21.68 9.73
N ALA A 101 7.89 22.73 10.55
CA ALA A 101 7.52 22.71 11.97
C ALA A 101 6.01 22.51 12.23
N HIS A 102 5.16 22.72 11.23
CA HIS A 102 3.71 22.52 11.30
C HIS A 102 3.27 21.14 10.80
N GLY A 103 4.22 20.32 10.30
CA GLY A 103 3.93 19.00 9.72
C GLY A 103 3.52 19.04 8.24
N GLU A 104 3.53 20.22 7.60
CA GLU A 104 3.33 20.33 6.17
C GLU A 104 4.52 19.73 5.42
N ASN A 105 4.26 19.02 4.33
CA ASN A 105 5.31 18.32 3.61
C ASN A 105 5.29 18.57 2.10
N CYS A 106 6.48 18.41 1.51
CA CYS A 106 6.67 18.31 0.07
C CYS A 106 7.40 17.00 -0.23
N ILE A 107 6.84 16.20 -1.12
CA ILE A 107 7.36 14.88 -1.47
C ILE A 107 7.67 14.82 -2.95
N LEU A 108 8.90 14.40 -3.27
CA LEU A 108 9.33 14.11 -4.64
C LEU A 108 9.82 12.66 -4.69
N VAL A 109 9.21 11.85 -5.55
CA VAL A 109 9.57 10.44 -5.71
C VAL A 109 10.34 10.22 -7.01
N ALA A 110 11.53 9.65 -6.90
CA ALA A 110 12.26 9.08 -8.02
C ALA A 110 12.01 7.57 -8.03
N PRO A 111 11.23 7.02 -8.99
CA PRO A 111 10.83 5.62 -8.95
C PRO A 111 12.01 4.66 -9.12
N GLY A 112 13.06 5.06 -9.82
CA GLY A 112 14.22 4.21 -10.06
C GLY A 112 13.83 2.84 -10.60
N ALA A 113 14.37 1.78 -10.02
CA ALA A 113 14.11 0.40 -10.41
C ALA A 113 12.62 -0.02 -10.27
N ASN A 114 11.84 0.61 -9.38
CA ASN A 114 10.39 0.35 -9.31
C ASN A 114 9.71 0.63 -10.65
N GLY A 115 10.11 1.70 -11.34
CA GLY A 115 9.59 2.08 -12.65
C GLY A 115 9.96 1.14 -13.79
N THR A 116 10.85 0.18 -13.54
CA THR A 116 11.30 -0.82 -14.51
C THR A 116 10.88 -2.25 -14.17
N LEU A 117 10.09 -2.45 -13.10
CA LEU A 117 9.50 -3.75 -12.82
C LEU A 117 8.55 -4.14 -13.97
N SER A 118 8.91 -5.16 -14.71
CA SER A 118 8.31 -5.45 -16.02
C SER A 118 7.44 -6.71 -16.02
N VAL A 119 6.62 -6.83 -17.07
CA VAL A 119 5.88 -8.07 -17.36
C VAL A 119 6.80 -9.29 -17.42
N LYS A 120 8.04 -9.14 -17.94
CA LYS A 120 9.02 -10.24 -17.97
C LYS A 120 9.46 -10.68 -16.57
N ASP A 121 9.52 -9.75 -15.62
CA ASP A 121 9.85 -10.08 -14.22
C ASP A 121 8.67 -10.79 -13.56
N ILE A 122 7.44 -10.36 -13.84
CA ILE A 122 6.22 -11.05 -13.39
C ILE A 122 6.16 -12.48 -13.94
N GLU A 123 6.51 -12.69 -15.21
CA GLU A 123 6.56 -14.04 -15.80
C GLU A 123 7.54 -14.98 -15.07
N LYS A 124 8.70 -14.47 -14.63
CA LYS A 124 9.65 -15.27 -13.83
C LYS A 124 9.07 -15.65 -12.45
N ALA A 125 8.17 -14.82 -11.91
CA ALA A 125 7.49 -15.04 -10.65
C ALA A 125 6.13 -15.75 -10.80
N ARG A 126 5.67 -16.07 -12.02
CA ARG A 126 4.37 -16.68 -12.32
C ARG A 126 4.00 -17.84 -11.40
N PRO A 127 4.86 -18.87 -11.18
CA PRO A 127 4.49 -20.00 -10.31
C PRO A 127 4.20 -19.57 -8.86
N GLU A 128 4.85 -18.49 -8.39
CA GLU A 128 4.63 -17.93 -7.05
C GLU A 128 3.28 -17.23 -6.95
N ILE A 129 2.91 -16.48 -8.00
CA ILE A 129 1.65 -15.73 -8.09
C ILE A 129 0.48 -16.71 -8.25
N GLU A 130 0.58 -17.67 -9.17
CA GLU A 130 -0.48 -18.63 -9.44
C GLU A 130 -0.77 -19.59 -8.26
N ALA A 131 0.20 -19.76 -7.35
CA ALA A 131 0.07 -20.57 -6.14
C ALA A 131 -0.36 -19.75 -4.91
N ALA A 132 -0.65 -18.46 -5.07
CA ALA A 132 -1.10 -17.59 -3.99
C ALA A 132 -2.62 -17.70 -3.77
N ASP A 133 -3.07 -17.42 -2.57
CA ASP A 133 -4.50 -17.24 -2.27
C ASP A 133 -4.93 -15.78 -2.48
N LEU A 134 -4.02 -14.85 -2.18
CA LEU A 134 -4.22 -13.41 -2.31
C LEU A 134 -3.03 -12.76 -3.03
N LEU A 135 -3.32 -11.83 -3.94
CA LEU A 135 -2.36 -10.91 -4.54
C LEU A 135 -2.71 -9.48 -4.15
N LEU A 136 -1.79 -8.78 -3.49
CA LEU A 136 -1.94 -7.37 -3.14
C LEU A 136 -1.00 -6.50 -3.98
N MET A 137 -1.55 -5.44 -4.57
CA MET A 137 -0.80 -4.49 -5.41
C MET A 137 -1.14 -3.04 -5.10
N GLN A 138 -0.25 -2.13 -5.50
CA GLN A 138 -0.41 -0.67 -5.46
C GLN A 138 0.01 -0.09 -6.82
N LEU A 139 0.07 1.24 -6.95
CA LEU A 139 0.29 1.91 -8.22
C LEU A 139 1.63 2.70 -8.30
N GLU A 140 2.62 2.31 -7.52
CA GLU A 140 4.00 2.87 -7.59
C GLU A 140 4.94 2.07 -8.51
N ILE A 141 4.38 1.19 -9.33
CA ILE A 141 5.07 0.41 -10.36
C ILE A 141 4.35 0.61 -11.70
N PRO A 142 4.91 0.21 -12.85
CA PRO A 142 4.27 0.42 -14.14
C PRO A 142 2.86 -0.17 -14.21
N MET A 143 1.89 0.60 -14.70
CA MET A 143 0.49 0.18 -14.80
C MET A 143 0.33 -1.09 -15.67
N GLU A 144 1.09 -1.20 -16.77
CA GLU A 144 1.11 -2.40 -17.60
C GLU A 144 1.44 -3.65 -16.79
N THR A 145 2.38 -3.54 -15.85
CA THR A 145 2.78 -4.64 -14.96
C THR A 145 1.67 -4.99 -13.96
N VAL A 146 0.99 -3.97 -13.41
CA VAL A 146 -0.17 -4.17 -12.51
C VAL A 146 -1.31 -4.88 -13.24
N GLU A 147 -1.69 -4.38 -14.43
CA GLU A 147 -2.77 -4.97 -15.23
C GLU A 147 -2.47 -6.40 -15.65
N TYR A 148 -1.24 -6.65 -16.07
CA TYR A 148 -0.80 -7.98 -16.46
C TYR A 148 -0.86 -8.96 -15.29
N ALA A 149 -0.33 -8.58 -14.14
CA ALA A 149 -0.33 -9.41 -12.93
C ALA A 149 -1.76 -9.67 -12.41
N ALA A 150 -2.63 -8.64 -12.41
CA ALA A 150 -4.02 -8.79 -12.02
C ALA A 150 -4.75 -9.81 -12.90
N LYS A 151 -4.63 -9.69 -14.21
CA LYS A 151 -5.24 -10.59 -15.19
C LYS A 151 -4.74 -12.04 -15.04
N MET A 152 -3.42 -12.20 -14.86
CA MET A 152 -2.81 -13.51 -14.67
C MET A 152 -3.32 -14.19 -13.39
N ALA A 153 -3.33 -13.46 -12.28
CA ALA A 153 -3.75 -13.96 -10.98
C ALA A 153 -5.24 -14.32 -10.98
N ALA A 154 -6.09 -13.41 -11.45
CA ALA A 154 -7.54 -13.64 -11.54
C ALA A 154 -7.90 -14.85 -12.42
N ALA A 155 -7.20 -15.07 -13.54
CA ALA A 155 -7.40 -16.25 -14.41
C ALA A 155 -7.11 -17.58 -13.71
N ARG A 156 -6.40 -17.57 -12.58
CA ARG A 156 -6.09 -18.75 -11.74
C ARG A 156 -6.93 -18.81 -10.47
N GLY A 157 -7.89 -17.89 -10.30
CA GLY A 157 -8.74 -17.83 -9.11
C GLY A 157 -8.06 -17.21 -7.89
N VAL A 158 -6.88 -16.59 -8.07
CA VAL A 158 -6.22 -15.81 -7.01
C VAL A 158 -7.01 -14.53 -6.78
N LYS A 159 -7.35 -14.23 -5.54
CA LYS A 159 -8.08 -13.02 -5.17
C LYS A 159 -7.17 -11.80 -5.24
N VAL A 160 -7.42 -10.90 -6.19
CA VAL A 160 -6.62 -9.70 -6.41
C VAL A 160 -7.16 -8.53 -5.59
N ILE A 161 -6.31 -7.94 -4.77
CA ILE A 161 -6.60 -6.76 -3.95
C ILE A 161 -5.75 -5.61 -4.48
N LEU A 162 -6.37 -4.49 -4.80
CA LEU A 162 -5.68 -3.28 -5.25
C LEU A 162 -5.88 -2.16 -4.25
N ASN A 163 -4.78 -1.64 -3.73
CA ASN A 163 -4.73 -0.33 -3.12
C ASN A 163 -4.40 0.70 -4.22
N PRO A 164 -5.36 1.53 -4.69
CA PRO A 164 -5.19 2.38 -5.87
C PRO A 164 -4.39 3.65 -5.56
N ALA A 165 -3.26 3.49 -4.87
CA ALA A 165 -2.36 4.56 -4.41
C ALA A 165 -0.99 4.49 -5.11
N PRO A 166 -0.45 5.62 -5.63
CA PRO A 166 -1.07 6.95 -5.69
C PRO A 166 -2.24 6.99 -6.68
N ALA A 167 -3.17 7.90 -6.42
CA ALA A 167 -4.41 8.04 -7.17
C ALA A 167 -4.16 8.27 -8.69
N GLN A 168 -4.76 7.41 -9.51
CA GLN A 168 -4.76 7.54 -10.97
C GLN A 168 -5.97 6.83 -11.58
N LEU A 169 -6.27 7.15 -12.84
CA LEU A 169 -7.35 6.49 -13.57
C LEU A 169 -6.98 5.03 -13.88
N LEU A 170 -7.96 4.14 -13.71
CA LEU A 170 -7.80 2.71 -13.95
C LEU A 170 -8.60 2.30 -15.18
N SER A 171 -8.08 1.30 -15.92
CA SER A 171 -8.80 0.72 -17.05
C SER A 171 -9.98 -0.13 -16.59
N SER A 172 -11.01 -0.23 -17.43
CA SER A 172 -12.15 -1.11 -17.17
C SER A 172 -11.75 -2.60 -17.11
N GLU A 173 -10.67 -2.97 -17.77
CA GLU A 173 -10.15 -4.33 -17.75
C GLU A 173 -9.51 -4.66 -16.38
N LEU A 174 -8.79 -3.70 -15.78
CA LEU A 174 -8.23 -3.89 -14.45
C LEU A 174 -9.32 -4.12 -13.41
N PHE A 175 -10.38 -3.29 -13.41
CA PHE A 175 -11.50 -3.45 -12.47
C PHE A 175 -12.12 -4.84 -12.47
N LYS A 176 -12.29 -5.47 -13.65
CA LYS A 176 -12.87 -6.81 -13.79
C LYS A 176 -12.01 -7.93 -13.20
N ASN A 177 -10.72 -7.67 -13.00
CA ASN A 177 -9.79 -8.64 -12.43
C ASN A 177 -9.58 -8.45 -10.91
N LEU A 178 -10.24 -7.45 -10.30
CA LEU A 178 -10.13 -7.18 -8.86
C LEU A 178 -11.20 -7.92 -8.07
N TYR A 179 -10.78 -8.52 -6.96
CA TYR A 179 -11.67 -9.01 -5.91
C TYR A 179 -12.02 -7.89 -4.95
N ILE A 180 -11.03 -7.09 -4.53
CA ILE A 180 -11.21 -5.93 -3.63
C ILE A 180 -10.45 -4.73 -4.18
N ILE A 181 -11.03 -3.53 -4.03
CA ILE A 181 -10.33 -2.27 -4.16
C ILE A 181 -10.42 -1.48 -2.85
N THR A 182 -9.28 -0.90 -2.39
CA THR A 182 -9.18 -0.21 -1.10
C THR A 182 -8.75 1.25 -1.27
N PRO A 183 -9.56 2.11 -1.91
CA PRO A 183 -9.24 3.52 -2.05
C PRO A 183 -9.37 4.27 -0.72
N ASN A 184 -8.55 5.30 -0.52
CA ASN A 184 -8.82 6.34 0.45
C ASN A 184 -9.87 7.32 -0.09
N LYS A 185 -10.21 8.35 0.69
CA LYS A 185 -11.17 9.39 0.31
C LYS A 185 -10.83 10.00 -1.06
N THR A 186 -9.62 10.52 -1.25
CA THR A 186 -9.18 11.20 -2.49
C THR A 186 -9.14 10.24 -3.69
N GLU A 187 -8.69 9.03 -3.48
CA GLU A 187 -8.68 7.98 -4.50
C GLU A 187 -10.10 7.59 -4.92
N ALA A 188 -11.01 7.46 -3.95
CA ALA A 188 -12.42 7.18 -4.23
C ALA A 188 -13.08 8.33 -5.02
N GLU A 189 -12.76 9.58 -4.70
CA GLU A 189 -13.21 10.76 -5.45
C GLU A 189 -12.75 10.71 -6.92
N ILE A 190 -11.47 10.42 -7.16
CA ILE A 190 -10.91 10.32 -8.52
C ILE A 190 -11.56 9.15 -9.29
N LEU A 191 -11.76 8.01 -8.63
CA LEU A 191 -12.32 6.82 -9.27
C LEU A 191 -13.82 6.92 -9.53
N SER A 192 -14.57 7.65 -8.71
CA SER A 192 -16.03 7.76 -8.80
C SER A 192 -16.54 9.07 -9.42
N GLY A 193 -15.75 10.15 -9.34
CA GLY A 193 -16.18 11.51 -9.65
C GLY A 193 -17.08 12.13 -8.57
N VAL A 194 -17.19 11.53 -7.39
CA VAL A 194 -18.01 11.97 -6.27
C VAL A 194 -17.13 12.42 -5.11
N GLU A 195 -17.32 13.65 -4.62
CA GLU A 195 -16.66 14.12 -3.41
C GLU A 195 -17.11 13.30 -2.20
N VAL A 196 -16.16 12.70 -1.48
CA VAL A 196 -16.43 11.82 -0.34
C VAL A 196 -16.24 12.57 0.97
N THR A 197 -17.33 12.99 1.59
CA THR A 197 -17.34 13.78 2.83
C THR A 197 -17.92 13.04 4.03
N ASP A 198 -18.82 12.09 3.79
CA ASP A 198 -19.59 11.35 4.79
C ASP A 198 -19.92 9.93 4.31
N TRP A 199 -20.64 9.17 5.13
CA TRP A 199 -21.07 7.80 4.81
C TRP A 199 -21.97 7.73 3.58
N LYS A 200 -22.83 8.74 3.36
CA LYS A 200 -23.76 8.79 2.23
C LYS A 200 -23.01 8.98 0.91
N SER A 201 -22.04 9.88 0.87
CA SER A 201 -21.21 10.10 -0.30
C SER A 201 -20.26 8.93 -0.54
N ALA A 202 -19.71 8.30 0.53
CA ALA A 202 -18.94 7.07 0.44
C ALA A 202 -19.76 5.92 -0.17
N LYS A 203 -21.04 5.78 0.22
CA LYS A 203 -21.97 4.84 -0.40
C LYS A 203 -22.09 5.10 -1.91
N THR A 204 -22.37 6.33 -2.30
CA THR A 204 -22.51 6.69 -3.72
C THR A 204 -21.24 6.42 -4.51
N ALA A 205 -20.06 6.79 -3.97
CA ALA A 205 -18.78 6.52 -4.59
C ALA A 205 -18.53 5.01 -4.74
N SER A 206 -18.83 4.23 -3.69
CA SER A 206 -18.66 2.76 -3.73
C SER A 206 -19.58 2.08 -4.75
N ASP A 207 -20.79 2.57 -4.94
CA ASP A 207 -21.74 2.06 -5.95
C ASP A 207 -21.19 2.29 -7.37
N ILE A 208 -20.64 3.48 -7.64
CA ILE A 208 -20.04 3.82 -8.95
C ILE A 208 -18.77 2.98 -9.20
N ILE A 209 -17.92 2.83 -8.19
CA ILE A 209 -16.69 2.03 -8.31
C ILE A 209 -17.05 0.55 -8.55
N SER A 210 -17.99 0.02 -7.78
CA SER A 210 -18.43 -1.39 -7.93
C SER A 210 -19.07 -1.65 -9.31
N ALA A 211 -19.83 -0.70 -9.86
CA ALA A 211 -20.41 -0.82 -11.19
C ALA A 211 -19.35 -0.94 -12.31
N LYS A 212 -18.07 -0.64 -12.04
CA LYS A 212 -16.96 -0.85 -12.97
C LYS A 212 -16.47 -2.30 -13.02
N GLY A 213 -16.96 -3.17 -12.14
CA GLY A 213 -16.69 -4.60 -12.15
C GLY A 213 -16.01 -5.16 -10.90
N VAL A 214 -15.94 -4.40 -9.81
CA VAL A 214 -15.39 -4.85 -8.52
C VAL A 214 -16.52 -5.18 -7.56
N ASP A 215 -16.57 -6.40 -7.05
CA ASP A 215 -17.63 -6.85 -6.15
C ASP A 215 -17.53 -6.26 -4.75
N LEU A 216 -16.32 -5.95 -4.28
CA LEU A 216 -16.04 -5.51 -2.94
C LEU A 216 -15.20 -4.23 -2.94
N VAL A 217 -15.76 -3.15 -2.36
CA VAL A 217 -15.11 -1.83 -2.25
C VAL A 217 -14.98 -1.48 -0.78
N VAL A 218 -13.76 -1.13 -0.35
CA VAL A 218 -13.48 -0.68 1.03
C VAL A 218 -12.87 0.71 0.95
N ILE A 219 -13.65 1.74 1.29
CA ILE A 219 -13.18 3.14 1.28
C ILE A 219 -12.67 3.50 2.68
N THR A 220 -11.38 3.84 2.81
CA THR A 220 -10.83 4.33 4.08
C THR A 220 -11.08 5.84 4.21
N LEU A 221 -11.59 6.25 5.39
CA LEU A 221 -12.02 7.62 5.68
C LEU A 221 -11.21 8.27 6.82
N GLY A 222 -9.98 7.79 7.03
CA GLY A 222 -9.07 8.28 8.07
C GLY A 222 -9.68 8.15 9.46
N SER A 223 -9.76 9.25 10.21
CA SER A 223 -10.32 9.27 11.58
C SER A 223 -11.82 8.92 11.67
N LYS A 224 -12.50 8.79 10.53
CA LYS A 224 -13.90 8.31 10.50
C LYS A 224 -14.00 6.80 10.37
N GLY A 225 -12.91 6.11 10.02
CA GLY A 225 -12.91 4.65 9.86
C GLY A 225 -12.96 4.17 8.42
N ALA A 226 -13.80 3.19 8.10
CA ALA A 226 -13.89 2.61 6.78
C ALA A 226 -15.34 2.30 6.37
N PHE A 227 -15.63 2.47 5.08
CA PHE A 227 -16.91 2.11 4.49
C PHE A 227 -16.74 0.89 3.60
N ILE A 228 -17.59 -0.11 3.76
CA ILE A 228 -17.54 -1.36 3.00
C ILE A 228 -18.81 -1.46 2.16
N LYS A 229 -18.63 -1.80 0.87
CA LYS A 229 -19.70 -2.28 -0.01
C LYS A 229 -19.35 -3.71 -0.44
N GLU A 230 -20.23 -4.65 -0.11
CA GLU A 230 -20.16 -6.06 -0.50
C GLU A 230 -21.47 -6.47 -1.19
N GLY A 231 -21.43 -6.64 -2.50
CA GLY A 231 -22.65 -6.84 -3.28
C GLY A 231 -23.67 -5.73 -3.04
N ASN A 232 -24.82 -6.04 -2.47
CA ASN A 232 -25.87 -5.08 -2.10
C ASN A 232 -25.87 -4.70 -0.61
N GLN A 233 -24.87 -5.13 0.15
CA GLN A 233 -24.71 -4.82 1.58
C GLN A 233 -23.71 -3.69 1.79
N TYR A 234 -23.93 -2.90 2.84
CA TYR A 234 -23.09 -1.78 3.21
C TYR A 234 -22.83 -1.83 4.71
N TYR A 235 -21.59 -1.51 5.09
CA TYR A 235 -21.18 -1.47 6.50
C TYR A 235 -20.34 -0.23 6.76
N GLU A 236 -20.61 0.42 7.87
CA GLU A 236 -19.85 1.54 8.41
C GLU A 236 -19.03 1.03 9.59
N ILE A 237 -17.72 1.19 9.52
CA ILE A 237 -16.79 0.75 10.56
C ILE A 237 -16.13 1.98 11.14
N ASP A 238 -16.45 2.32 12.36
CA ASP A 238 -15.85 3.46 13.04
C ASP A 238 -14.35 3.24 13.33
N ALA A 239 -13.56 4.30 13.24
CA ALA A 239 -12.17 4.28 13.65
C ALA A 239 -12.04 4.30 15.17
N GLU A 240 -10.96 3.71 15.70
CA GLU A 240 -10.57 3.93 17.07
C GLU A 240 -10.06 5.37 17.24
N LYS A 241 -10.50 6.01 18.35
CA LYS A 241 -10.09 7.39 18.67
C LYS A 241 -8.68 7.38 19.27
N VAL A 242 -7.74 7.91 18.52
CA VAL A 242 -6.34 8.04 18.94
C VAL A 242 -5.82 9.44 18.62
N GLU A 243 -4.76 9.85 19.29
CA GLU A 243 -4.01 11.06 18.94
C GLU A 243 -2.98 10.69 17.86
N ALA A 244 -3.15 11.24 16.67
CA ALA A 244 -2.25 10.95 15.56
C ALA A 244 -0.95 11.78 15.68
N VAL A 245 0.18 11.09 15.55
CA VAL A 245 1.54 11.66 15.53
C VAL A 245 2.06 11.73 14.10
N ASP A 246 1.87 10.63 13.33
CA ASP A 246 2.32 10.52 11.95
C ASP A 246 1.37 9.56 11.20
N THR A 247 0.80 10.00 10.10
CA THR A 247 -0.15 9.18 9.31
C THR A 247 0.52 8.36 8.21
N THR A 248 1.85 8.41 8.10
CA THR A 248 2.63 7.64 7.13
C THR A 248 2.40 6.14 7.34
N ALA A 249 2.24 5.42 6.25
CA ALA A 249 1.99 3.97 6.21
C ALA A 249 0.68 3.47 6.88
N ALA A 250 -0.22 4.35 7.35
CA ALA A 250 -1.49 3.93 7.93
C ALA A 250 -2.35 3.12 6.94
N GLY A 251 -2.45 3.59 5.69
CA GLY A 251 -3.13 2.88 4.60
C GLY A 251 -2.44 1.57 4.21
N ASP A 252 -1.12 1.53 4.27
CA ASP A 252 -0.33 0.31 3.99
C ASP A 252 -0.55 -0.73 5.09
N THR A 253 -0.52 -0.30 6.36
CA THR A 253 -0.85 -1.15 7.51
C THR A 253 -2.26 -1.70 7.40
N PHE A 254 -3.23 -0.85 7.01
CA PHE A 254 -4.59 -1.28 6.77
C PHE A 254 -4.67 -2.38 5.72
N CYS A 255 -4.09 -2.16 4.54
CA CYS A 255 -4.15 -3.13 3.44
C CYS A 255 -3.45 -4.45 3.78
N GLY A 256 -2.26 -4.38 4.39
CA GLY A 256 -1.54 -5.57 4.83
C GLY A 256 -2.30 -6.38 5.87
N THR A 257 -2.86 -5.70 6.89
CA THR A 257 -3.65 -6.34 7.96
C THR A 257 -4.95 -6.93 7.42
N LEU A 258 -5.65 -6.22 6.52
CA LEU A 258 -6.83 -6.73 5.81
C LEU A 258 -6.53 -8.05 5.09
N CYS A 259 -5.42 -8.12 4.36
CA CYS A 259 -5.01 -9.34 3.67
C CYS A 259 -4.78 -10.50 4.64
N VAL A 260 -4.19 -10.25 5.80
CA VAL A 260 -3.99 -11.29 6.83
C VAL A 260 -5.33 -11.79 7.37
N GLY A 261 -6.24 -10.89 7.75
CA GLY A 261 -7.58 -11.29 8.22
C GLY A 261 -8.33 -12.14 7.20
N LEU A 262 -8.32 -11.74 5.93
CA LEU A 262 -8.94 -12.52 4.86
C LEU A 262 -8.25 -13.87 4.64
N SER A 263 -6.92 -13.93 4.76
CA SER A 263 -6.16 -15.18 4.64
C SER A 263 -6.43 -16.17 5.77
N GLU A 264 -6.83 -15.68 6.94
CA GLU A 264 -7.26 -16.46 8.10
C GLU A 264 -8.74 -16.90 8.01
N GLY A 265 -9.46 -16.47 6.98
CA GLY A 265 -10.87 -16.81 6.74
C GLY A 265 -11.87 -15.91 7.47
N MET A 266 -11.44 -14.75 7.95
CA MET A 266 -12.36 -13.75 8.51
C MET A 266 -13.33 -13.25 7.43
N ASN A 267 -14.56 -12.91 7.82
CA ASN A 267 -15.43 -12.12 6.95
C ASN A 267 -14.87 -10.72 6.77
N ILE A 268 -15.36 -9.98 5.77
CA ILE A 268 -14.80 -8.68 5.41
C ILE A 268 -14.94 -7.66 6.54
N VAL A 269 -16.05 -7.69 7.29
CA VAL A 269 -16.30 -6.74 8.39
C VAL A 269 -15.27 -6.91 9.51
N ASP A 270 -15.01 -8.15 9.93
CA ASP A 270 -14.04 -8.43 10.98
C ASP A 270 -12.61 -8.17 10.54
N ALA A 271 -12.27 -8.50 9.28
CA ALA A 271 -10.95 -8.19 8.70
C ALA A 271 -10.71 -6.67 8.61
N VAL A 272 -11.72 -5.87 8.23
CA VAL A 272 -11.63 -4.40 8.19
C VAL A 272 -11.52 -3.82 9.61
N LYS A 273 -12.27 -4.32 10.59
CA LYS A 273 -12.12 -3.91 12.00
C LYS A 273 -10.70 -4.12 12.51
N MET A 274 -10.13 -5.29 12.23
CA MET A 274 -8.74 -5.59 12.59
C MET A 274 -7.77 -4.64 11.90
N ALA A 275 -7.99 -4.34 10.62
CA ALA A 275 -7.18 -3.40 9.85
C ALA A 275 -7.28 -1.96 10.40
N CYS A 276 -8.47 -1.50 10.81
CA CYS A 276 -8.65 -0.20 11.47
C CYS A 276 -7.86 -0.11 12.78
N LYS A 277 -7.89 -1.15 13.62
CA LYS A 277 -7.10 -1.18 14.87
C LYS A 277 -5.60 -1.09 14.63
N ALA A 278 -5.07 -1.87 13.70
CA ALA A 278 -3.66 -1.82 13.35
C ALA A 278 -3.24 -0.43 12.82
N SER A 279 -4.06 0.17 11.95
CA SER A 279 -3.82 1.53 11.45
C SER A 279 -3.90 2.58 12.55
N ALA A 280 -4.80 2.44 13.51
CA ALA A 280 -4.91 3.34 14.66
C ALA A 280 -3.63 3.32 15.51
N ILE A 281 -3.03 2.17 15.74
CA ILE A 281 -1.72 2.07 16.42
C ILE A 281 -0.62 2.71 15.57
N THR A 282 -0.59 2.44 14.26
CA THR A 282 0.40 3.00 13.33
C THR A 282 0.46 4.53 13.44
N VAL A 283 -0.68 5.22 13.39
CA VAL A 283 -0.69 6.69 13.40
C VAL A 283 -0.26 7.32 14.72
N THR A 284 -0.14 6.55 15.80
CA THR A 284 0.38 7.03 17.10
C THR A 284 1.91 7.04 17.18
N ARG A 285 2.61 6.58 16.12
CA ARG A 285 4.06 6.38 16.09
C ARG A 285 4.68 7.10 14.90
N MET A 286 5.92 7.53 15.06
CA MET A 286 6.69 8.15 13.96
C MET A 286 7.23 7.12 12.99
N GLY A 287 7.26 7.49 11.70
CA GLY A 287 7.92 6.76 10.62
C GLY A 287 7.00 5.78 9.90
N ALA A 288 7.45 5.29 8.72
CA ALA A 288 6.69 4.36 7.89
C ALA A 288 6.71 2.94 8.49
N GLN A 289 7.69 2.11 8.12
CA GLN A 289 7.75 0.72 8.59
C GLN A 289 7.97 0.60 10.10
N ALA A 290 8.65 1.58 10.72
CA ALA A 290 8.89 1.58 12.17
C ALA A 290 7.59 1.69 12.99
N SER A 291 6.55 2.35 12.45
CA SER A 291 5.26 2.55 13.13
C SER A 291 4.32 1.34 13.08
N ILE A 292 4.55 0.43 12.12
CA ILE A 292 3.66 -0.74 11.88
C ILE A 292 3.69 -1.68 13.09
N PRO A 293 2.53 -1.97 13.70
CA PRO A 293 2.46 -2.82 14.89
C PRO A 293 2.66 -4.30 14.58
N PHE A 294 3.00 -5.06 15.60
CA PHE A 294 2.94 -6.52 15.58
C PHE A 294 1.57 -7.05 16.01
N ARG A 295 1.25 -8.27 15.61
CA ARG A 295 -0.06 -8.91 15.89
C ARG A 295 -0.44 -8.90 17.37
N TYR A 296 0.49 -9.05 18.29
CA TYR A 296 0.24 -9.09 19.72
C TYR A 296 -0.12 -7.72 20.33
N GLU A 297 -0.06 -6.65 19.53
CA GLU A 297 -0.38 -5.28 19.96
C GLU A 297 -1.83 -4.87 19.61
N ILE A 298 -2.56 -5.68 18.82
CA ILE A 298 -3.93 -5.41 18.37
C ILE A 298 -5.01 -6.27 19.02
#